data_da27d66b36873628d74c186e5c6414f0
#
_entry.id   da27d66b36873628d74c186e5c6414f0
#
_cell.length_a   1.000
_cell.length_b   1.000
_cell.length_c   1.000
_cell.angle_alpha   90.00
_cell.angle_beta   90.00
_cell.angle_gamma   90.00
#
_symmetry.space_group_name_H-M   'P 1'
#
loop_
_entity.id
_entity.type
_entity.pdbx_description
1 polymer ?
#
loop_
_entity_poly.entity_id
_entity_poly.type
_entity_poly.pdbx_seq_one_letter_code
_entity_poly.pdbx_strand_id
1 'polypeptide(L)'
;MLLTEIRRNQKLAAKRNPMYDRNRFAKFLIYLFTAFWAAYLILIGVTLPIAFEEGFPTMEPYDVLNACLPGFLFIDFLLRFLFPTPTQQIKPYLLLPIKKQQLINVLLVQVGLKAFNLFWLFFFVPFAAMTVERFYGVTGVVCYALGIWLLMVANAYWSVLVRTLQRRHIVWVLLPVGCYALLAVGGFFYSYVSDFSMALGEALIQGKIWAYLGILVVIALLAFLNSRVQMACIYSELNRREKMPQVKYSGRYRFLNTSG
;
A
#
# COMPACT_ATOMS: atom_id res chain seq x y z
N MET A 1 -4.47 7.78 22.85
CA MET A 1 -5.31 8.98 22.73
C MET A 1 -5.16 9.68 21.37
N LEU A 2 -4.01 10.20 20.97
CA LEU A 2 -3.84 10.97 19.72
C LEU A 2 -4.28 10.21 18.45
N LEU A 3 -3.95 8.92 18.30
CA LEU A 3 -4.31 8.10 17.15
C LEU A 3 -5.83 7.93 17.00
N THR A 4 -6.53 7.74 18.12
CA THR A 4 -7.99 7.61 18.14
C THR A 4 -8.68 8.92 17.79
N GLU A 5 -8.16 10.03 18.26
CA GLU A 5 -8.70 11.35 17.94
C GLU A 5 -8.50 11.72 16.47
N ILE A 6 -7.29 11.50 15.93
CA ILE A 6 -7.02 11.73 14.51
C ILE A 6 -7.95 10.87 13.63
N ARG A 7 -8.11 9.58 13.95
CA ARG A 7 -9.05 8.70 13.23
C ARG A 7 -10.49 9.17 13.33
N ARG A 8 -10.91 9.62 14.52
CA ARG A 8 -12.26 10.18 14.73
C ARG A 8 -12.48 11.42 13.88
N ASN A 9 -11.51 12.35 13.88
CA ASN A 9 -11.60 13.58 13.10
C ASN A 9 -11.57 13.30 11.58
N GLN A 10 -10.77 12.35 11.12
CA GLN A 10 -10.78 11.91 9.72
C GLN A 10 -12.13 11.32 9.32
N LYS A 11 -12.75 10.49 10.18
CA LYS A 11 -14.09 9.95 9.93
C LYS A 11 -15.15 11.05 9.90
N LEU A 12 -15.07 12.04 10.79
CA LEU A 12 -15.99 13.19 10.80
C LEU A 12 -15.80 14.07 9.56
N ALA A 13 -14.56 14.32 9.15
CA ALA A 13 -14.26 15.07 7.93
C ALA A 13 -14.78 14.34 6.68
N ALA A 14 -14.62 13.01 6.62
CA ALA A 14 -15.18 12.21 5.54
C ALA A 14 -16.71 12.26 5.49
N LYS A 15 -17.38 12.23 6.66
CA LYS A 15 -18.86 12.36 6.73
C LYS A 15 -19.37 13.74 6.29
N ARG A 16 -18.58 14.80 6.50
CA ARG A 16 -18.92 16.18 6.12
C ARG A 16 -18.62 16.52 4.66
N ASN A 17 -17.96 15.60 3.93
CA ASN A 17 -17.69 15.82 2.52
C ASN A 17 -19.01 15.74 1.73
N PRO A 18 -19.45 16.83 1.07
CA PRO A 18 -20.74 16.88 0.37
C PRO A 18 -20.84 15.84 -0.78
N MET A 19 -19.72 15.41 -1.33
CA MET A 19 -19.70 14.30 -2.31
C MET A 19 -20.07 12.95 -1.67
N TYR A 20 -19.82 12.77 -0.37
CA TYR A 20 -20.08 11.52 0.32
C TYR A 20 -21.52 11.38 0.80
N ASP A 21 -22.19 12.50 1.14
CA ASP A 21 -23.55 12.47 1.69
C ASP A 21 -24.64 12.50 0.61
N ARG A 22 -24.34 13.03 -0.56
CA ARG A 22 -25.32 13.32 -1.59
C ARG A 22 -25.80 12.10 -2.38
N ASN A 23 -25.06 10.97 -2.40
CA ASN A 23 -25.39 9.80 -3.22
C ASN A 23 -25.28 8.49 -2.46
N ARG A 24 -26.40 8.03 -1.88
CA ARG A 24 -26.52 6.67 -1.31
C ARG A 24 -26.20 5.59 -2.36
N PHE A 25 -26.55 5.84 -3.60
CA PHE A 25 -26.27 4.99 -4.75
C PHE A 25 -24.75 4.86 -5.03
N ALA A 26 -23.99 5.96 -4.95
CA ALA A 26 -22.54 5.92 -5.11
C ALA A 26 -21.86 5.11 -4.00
N LYS A 27 -22.34 5.20 -2.74
CA LYS A 27 -21.84 4.35 -1.65
C LYS A 27 -22.11 2.87 -1.92
N PHE A 28 -23.32 2.54 -2.33
CA PHE A 28 -23.70 1.17 -2.69
C PHE A 28 -22.81 0.63 -3.81
N LEU A 29 -22.58 1.41 -4.87
CA LEU A 29 -21.69 1.04 -5.97
C LEU A 29 -20.26 0.77 -5.50
N ILE A 30 -19.70 1.61 -4.60
CA ILE A 30 -18.34 1.41 -4.07
C ILE A 30 -18.26 0.11 -3.28
N TYR A 31 -19.24 -0.18 -2.42
CA TYR A 31 -19.27 -1.43 -1.66
C TYR A 31 -19.45 -2.65 -2.57
N LEU A 32 -20.35 -2.56 -3.56
CA LEU A 32 -20.58 -3.61 -4.54
C LEU A 32 -19.30 -3.89 -5.35
N PHE A 33 -18.63 -2.84 -5.82
CA PHE A 33 -17.38 -2.97 -6.56
C PHE A 33 -16.25 -3.57 -5.70
N THR A 34 -16.15 -3.15 -4.44
CA THR A 34 -15.17 -3.72 -3.50
C THR A 34 -15.44 -5.19 -3.22
N ALA A 35 -16.72 -5.57 -3.02
CA ALA A 35 -17.12 -6.96 -2.81
C ALA A 35 -16.88 -7.81 -4.06
N PHE A 36 -17.17 -7.27 -5.24
CA PHE A 36 -16.89 -7.93 -6.53
C PHE A 36 -15.40 -8.22 -6.69
N TRP A 37 -14.53 -7.22 -6.42
CA TRP A 37 -13.08 -7.42 -6.51
C TRP A 37 -12.57 -8.42 -5.47
N ALA A 38 -13.10 -8.41 -4.26
CA ALA A 38 -12.73 -9.40 -3.24
C ALA A 38 -13.13 -10.82 -3.67
N ALA A 39 -14.36 -10.99 -4.18
CA ALA A 39 -14.84 -12.27 -4.70
C ALA A 39 -14.01 -12.76 -5.90
N TYR A 40 -13.64 -11.83 -6.79
CA TYR A 40 -12.79 -12.13 -7.95
C TYR A 40 -11.39 -12.59 -7.52
N LEU A 41 -10.77 -11.95 -6.52
CA LEU A 41 -9.49 -12.38 -5.97
C LEU A 41 -9.57 -13.76 -5.32
N ILE A 42 -10.64 -14.05 -4.59
CA ILE A 42 -10.88 -15.38 -4.00
C ILE A 42 -10.99 -16.43 -5.11
N LEU A 43 -11.76 -16.13 -6.15
CA LEU A 43 -11.94 -17.03 -7.29
C LEU A 43 -10.59 -17.34 -7.97
N ILE A 44 -9.80 -16.32 -8.26
CA ILE A 44 -8.46 -16.53 -8.83
C ILE A 44 -7.58 -17.34 -7.87
N GLY A 45 -7.63 -17.04 -6.56
CA GLY A 45 -6.84 -17.78 -5.56
C GLY A 45 -7.18 -19.27 -5.51
N VAL A 46 -8.44 -19.64 -5.78
CA VAL A 46 -8.87 -21.05 -5.82
C VAL A 46 -8.54 -21.72 -7.16
N THR A 47 -8.64 -20.99 -8.28
CA THR A 47 -8.47 -21.58 -9.62
C THR A 47 -7.03 -21.61 -10.10
N LEU A 48 -6.19 -20.67 -9.63
CA LEU A 48 -4.79 -20.54 -10.07
C LEU A 48 -3.92 -21.78 -9.76
N PRO A 49 -4.08 -22.49 -8.62
CA PRO A 49 -3.35 -23.73 -8.37
C PRO A 49 -3.52 -24.77 -9.47
N ILE A 50 -4.74 -24.93 -9.99
CA ILE A 50 -5.06 -25.88 -11.06
C ILE A 50 -4.29 -25.51 -12.35
N ALA A 51 -4.30 -24.21 -12.69
CA ALA A 51 -3.56 -23.72 -13.85
C ALA A 51 -2.03 -23.90 -13.70
N PHE A 52 -1.51 -23.79 -12.48
CA PHE A 52 -0.08 -24.03 -12.21
C PHE A 52 0.29 -25.51 -12.27
N GLU A 53 -0.56 -26.42 -11.78
CA GLU A 53 -0.37 -27.87 -11.90
C GLU A 53 -0.32 -28.30 -13.38
N GLU A 54 -1.16 -27.71 -14.23
CA GLU A 54 -1.15 -28.01 -15.69
C GLU A 54 0.04 -27.35 -16.42
N GLY A 55 0.38 -26.12 -16.06
CA GLY A 55 1.42 -25.33 -16.75
C GLY A 55 2.86 -25.67 -16.32
N PHE A 56 3.06 -26.06 -15.07
CA PHE A 56 4.37 -26.34 -14.46
C PHE A 56 4.34 -27.67 -13.68
N PRO A 57 4.23 -28.81 -14.35
CA PRO A 57 4.04 -30.12 -13.69
C PRO A 57 5.25 -30.56 -12.86
N THR A 58 6.41 -29.90 -12.99
CA THR A 58 7.64 -30.20 -12.26
C THR A 58 7.83 -29.39 -10.99
N MET A 59 7.00 -28.38 -10.74
CA MET A 59 7.09 -27.47 -9.59
C MET A 59 5.78 -27.49 -8.80
N GLU A 60 5.90 -27.36 -7.47
CA GLU A 60 4.71 -27.21 -6.66
C GLU A 60 4.07 -25.82 -6.89
N PRO A 61 2.72 -25.73 -6.95
CA PRO A 61 2.03 -24.46 -7.24
C PRO A 61 2.41 -23.33 -6.30
N TYR A 62 2.72 -23.62 -5.02
CA TYR A 62 3.13 -22.59 -4.07
C TYR A 62 4.55 -22.06 -4.37
N ASP A 63 5.45 -22.85 -4.95
CA ASP A 63 6.78 -22.39 -5.35
C ASP A 63 6.71 -21.46 -6.55
N VAL A 64 5.83 -21.78 -7.52
CA VAL A 64 5.57 -20.93 -8.67
C VAL A 64 5.02 -19.57 -8.23
N LEU A 65 4.06 -19.56 -7.28
CA LEU A 65 3.52 -18.31 -6.73
C LEU A 65 4.59 -17.54 -5.96
N ASN A 66 5.41 -18.21 -5.16
CA ASN A 66 6.49 -17.59 -4.42
C ASN A 66 7.55 -16.97 -5.34
N ALA A 67 7.87 -17.60 -6.47
CA ALA A 67 8.72 -17.00 -7.49
C ALA A 67 8.14 -15.70 -8.07
N CYS A 68 6.80 -15.61 -8.16
CA CYS A 68 6.09 -14.43 -8.66
C CYS A 68 5.88 -13.31 -7.61
N LEU A 69 6.22 -13.52 -6.32
CA LEU A 69 6.02 -12.52 -5.25
C LEU A 69 6.58 -11.13 -5.58
N PRO A 70 7.78 -10.97 -6.18
CA PRO A 70 8.28 -9.65 -6.57
C PRO A 70 7.35 -8.91 -7.53
N GLY A 71 6.70 -9.64 -8.45
CA GLY A 71 5.69 -9.11 -9.37
C GLY A 71 4.45 -8.61 -8.64
N PHE A 72 3.95 -9.37 -7.66
CA PHE A 72 2.82 -8.94 -6.81
C PHE A 72 3.16 -7.70 -5.98
N LEU A 73 4.37 -7.63 -5.42
CA LEU A 73 4.83 -6.44 -4.70
C LEU A 73 4.92 -5.22 -5.62
N PHE A 74 5.32 -5.40 -6.87
CA PHE A 74 5.33 -4.33 -7.87
C PHE A 74 3.92 -3.85 -8.22
N ILE A 75 2.98 -4.76 -8.47
CA ILE A 75 1.58 -4.42 -8.73
C ILE A 75 0.98 -3.68 -7.54
N ASP A 76 1.18 -4.18 -6.32
CA ASP A 76 0.73 -3.51 -5.09
C ASP A 76 1.35 -2.10 -4.95
N PHE A 77 2.64 -1.96 -5.26
CA PHE A 77 3.31 -0.65 -5.28
C PHE A 77 2.63 0.31 -6.25
N LEU A 78 2.32 -0.11 -7.48
CA LEU A 78 1.61 0.72 -8.47
C LEU A 78 0.21 1.10 -8.00
N LEU A 79 -0.56 0.15 -7.48
CA LEU A 79 -1.91 0.40 -6.98
C LEU A 79 -1.91 1.44 -5.84
N ARG A 80 -0.86 1.48 -5.02
CA ARG A 80 -0.74 2.46 -3.93
C ARG A 80 -0.60 3.90 -4.43
N PHE A 81 -0.19 4.12 -5.67
CA PHE A 81 -0.16 5.48 -6.25
C PHE A 81 -1.55 6.09 -6.43
N LEU A 82 -2.59 5.27 -6.50
CA LEU A 82 -3.98 5.74 -6.59
C LEU A 82 -4.48 6.35 -5.27
N PHE A 83 -3.81 6.08 -4.14
CA PHE A 83 -4.26 6.55 -2.83
C PHE A 83 -3.46 7.76 -2.34
N PRO A 84 -4.08 8.69 -1.58
CA PRO A 84 -3.38 9.84 -1.02
C PRO A 84 -2.31 9.42 -0.01
N THR A 85 -1.19 10.15 0.00
CA THR A 85 -0.10 9.93 0.97
C THR A 85 -0.46 10.52 2.35
N PRO A 86 0.13 9.99 3.45
CA PRO A 86 -0.04 10.54 4.78
C PRO A 86 0.36 12.01 4.89
N THR A 87 1.38 12.46 4.16
CA THR A 87 1.84 13.86 4.12
C THR A 87 0.75 14.84 3.68
N GLN A 88 -0.17 14.42 2.81
CA GLN A 88 -1.33 15.26 2.42
C GLN A 88 -2.32 15.42 3.56
N GLN A 89 -2.39 14.44 4.46
CA GLN A 89 -3.32 14.43 5.58
C GLN A 89 -2.77 15.18 6.81
N ILE A 90 -1.47 15.52 6.81
CA ILE A 90 -0.81 16.24 7.93
C ILE A 90 -1.21 17.72 7.97
N LYS A 91 -1.44 18.36 6.83
CA LYS A 91 -1.63 19.83 6.74
C LYS A 91 -2.55 20.42 7.81
N PRO A 92 -3.78 19.91 8.04
CA PRO A 92 -4.68 20.51 9.04
C PRO A 92 -4.19 20.38 10.50
N TYR A 93 -3.31 19.40 10.76
CA TYR A 93 -2.81 19.13 12.12
C TYR A 93 -1.52 19.89 12.46
N LEU A 94 -0.86 20.51 11.47
CA LEU A 94 0.38 21.24 11.67
C LEU A 94 0.16 22.55 12.46
N LEU A 95 -1.05 23.07 12.48
CA LEU A 95 -1.45 24.25 13.24
C LEU A 95 -1.74 23.94 14.71
N LEU A 96 -1.84 22.67 15.09
CA LEU A 96 -2.11 22.27 16.46
C LEU A 96 -0.81 22.24 17.28
N PRO A 97 -0.86 22.53 18.61
CA PRO A 97 0.28 22.50 19.50
C PRO A 97 0.72 21.06 19.84
N ILE A 98 0.95 20.25 18.83
CA ILE A 98 1.35 18.83 18.94
C ILE A 98 2.79 18.68 18.44
N LYS A 99 3.59 17.86 19.12
CA LYS A 99 4.95 17.53 18.66
C LYS A 99 4.88 16.87 17.28
N LYS A 100 5.50 17.49 16.28
CA LYS A 100 5.47 17.05 14.88
C LYS A 100 5.91 15.59 14.69
N GLN A 101 6.91 15.17 15.47
CA GLN A 101 7.38 13.79 15.47
C GLN A 101 6.28 12.79 15.89
N GLN A 102 5.51 13.13 16.92
CA GLN A 102 4.39 12.26 17.35
C GLN A 102 3.31 12.17 16.28
N LEU A 103 3.02 13.27 15.60
CA LEU A 103 2.06 13.30 14.50
C LEU A 103 2.51 12.40 13.35
N ILE A 104 3.77 12.50 12.93
CA ILE A 104 4.33 11.65 11.86
C ILE A 104 4.27 10.18 12.27
N ASN A 105 4.70 9.83 13.49
CA ASN A 105 4.68 8.45 13.96
C ASN A 105 3.26 7.86 13.97
N VAL A 106 2.26 8.64 14.41
CA VAL A 106 0.85 8.23 14.37
C VAL A 106 0.38 7.96 12.95
N LEU A 107 0.75 8.81 11.99
CA LEU A 107 0.38 8.63 10.59
C LEU A 107 1.09 7.44 9.96
N LEU A 108 2.35 7.18 10.32
CA LEU A 108 3.07 5.98 9.88
C LEU A 108 2.43 4.71 10.42
N VAL A 109 2.03 4.69 11.69
CA VAL A 109 1.26 3.55 12.25
C VAL A 109 -0.05 3.35 11.49
N GLN A 110 -0.74 4.41 11.08
CA GLN A 110 -1.94 4.29 10.26
C GLN A 110 -1.66 3.68 8.89
N VAL A 111 -0.49 3.92 8.29
CA VAL A 111 -0.08 3.29 7.01
C VAL A 111 0.02 1.78 7.17
N GLY A 112 0.66 1.30 8.24
CA GLY A 112 0.78 -0.13 8.53
C GLY A 112 -0.58 -0.80 8.78
N LEU A 113 -1.49 -0.09 9.47
CA LEU A 113 -2.82 -0.61 9.85
C LEU A 113 -3.92 -0.33 8.82
N LYS A 114 -3.60 0.10 7.61
CA LYS A 114 -4.60 0.29 6.56
C LYS A 114 -5.22 -1.04 6.13
N ALA A 115 -6.55 -1.05 5.98
CA ALA A 115 -7.29 -2.21 5.48
C ALA A 115 -6.80 -2.67 4.08
N PHE A 116 -6.22 -1.76 3.29
CA PHE A 116 -5.64 -2.09 1.99
C PHE A 116 -4.48 -3.10 2.09
N ASN A 117 -3.74 -3.15 3.21
CA ASN A 117 -2.69 -4.15 3.43
C ASN A 117 -3.25 -5.57 3.60
N LEU A 118 -4.54 -5.71 3.91
CA LEU A 118 -5.24 -6.99 4.03
C LEU A 118 -5.90 -7.42 2.72
N PHE A 119 -5.95 -6.52 1.72
CA PHE A 119 -6.67 -6.77 0.48
C PHE A 119 -6.13 -7.98 -0.28
N TRP A 120 -4.81 -8.14 -0.34
CA TRP A 120 -4.17 -9.27 -1.01
C TRP A 120 -4.42 -10.61 -0.30
N LEU A 121 -4.79 -10.62 0.98
CA LEU A 121 -5.12 -11.86 1.67
C LEU A 121 -6.35 -12.55 1.09
N PHE A 122 -7.26 -11.81 0.43
CA PHE A 122 -8.38 -12.42 -0.29
C PHE A 122 -7.94 -13.30 -1.45
N PHE A 123 -6.72 -13.12 -1.94
CA PHE A 123 -6.10 -13.97 -2.96
C PHE A 123 -5.19 -15.04 -2.33
N PHE A 124 -4.25 -14.62 -1.47
CA PHE A 124 -3.22 -15.53 -0.95
C PHE A 124 -3.75 -16.58 0.04
N VAL A 125 -4.79 -16.27 0.82
CA VAL A 125 -5.34 -17.22 1.79
C VAL A 125 -6.08 -18.38 1.09
N PRO A 126 -7.01 -18.14 0.16
CA PRO A 126 -7.63 -19.24 -0.59
C PRO A 126 -6.61 -20.06 -1.40
N PHE A 127 -5.64 -19.41 -2.02
CA PHE A 127 -4.57 -20.11 -2.71
C PHE A 127 -3.78 -21.02 -1.78
N ALA A 128 -3.35 -20.50 -0.61
CA ALA A 128 -2.62 -21.30 0.37
C ALA A 128 -3.46 -22.44 0.96
N ALA A 129 -4.77 -22.25 1.14
CA ALA A 129 -5.67 -23.30 1.56
C ALA A 129 -5.80 -24.45 0.53
N MET A 130 -5.63 -24.15 -0.77
CA MET A 130 -5.68 -25.17 -1.81
C MET A 130 -4.34 -25.90 -2.02
N THR A 131 -3.21 -25.23 -1.71
CA THR A 131 -1.86 -25.72 -2.01
C THR A 131 -1.04 -26.05 -0.76
N VAL A 132 -0.85 -25.08 0.13
CA VAL A 132 0.03 -25.19 1.31
C VAL A 132 -0.58 -26.13 2.36
N GLU A 133 -1.90 -26.15 2.52
CA GLU A 133 -2.57 -26.98 3.51
C GLU A 133 -2.27 -28.46 3.33
N ARG A 134 -2.12 -28.93 2.10
CA ARG A 134 -1.81 -30.34 1.78
C ARG A 134 -0.47 -30.80 2.36
N PHE A 135 0.53 -29.91 2.45
CA PHE A 135 1.91 -30.24 2.87
C PHE A 135 2.23 -29.78 4.29
N TYR A 136 1.69 -28.64 4.72
CA TYR A 136 2.05 -27.97 5.97
C TYR A 136 0.86 -27.77 6.93
N GLY A 137 -0.32 -28.25 6.53
CA GLY A 137 -1.55 -28.09 7.30
C GLY A 137 -2.00 -26.63 7.50
N VAL A 138 -3.01 -26.43 8.33
CA VAL A 138 -3.60 -25.12 8.63
C VAL A 138 -2.57 -24.14 9.21
N THR A 139 -1.61 -24.65 10.00
CA THR A 139 -0.53 -23.82 10.58
C THR A 139 0.30 -23.15 9.49
N GLY A 140 0.67 -23.88 8.42
CA GLY A 140 1.40 -23.35 7.30
C GLY A 140 0.63 -22.24 6.58
N VAL A 141 -0.68 -22.41 6.41
CA VAL A 141 -1.56 -21.39 5.80
C VAL A 141 -1.58 -20.11 6.63
N VAL A 142 -1.72 -20.22 7.96
CA VAL A 142 -1.75 -19.07 8.86
C VAL A 142 -0.39 -18.36 8.89
N CYS A 143 0.69 -19.11 8.97
CA CYS A 143 2.04 -18.57 8.90
C CYS A 143 2.25 -17.82 7.57
N TYR A 144 1.94 -18.45 6.46
CA TYR A 144 2.08 -17.82 5.14
C TYR A 144 1.26 -16.52 5.02
N ALA A 145 -0.01 -16.55 5.44
CA ALA A 145 -0.86 -15.36 5.44
C ALA A 145 -0.29 -14.21 6.27
N LEU A 146 0.26 -14.50 7.45
CA LEU A 146 0.95 -13.51 8.29
C LEU A 146 2.19 -12.97 7.59
N GLY A 147 3.00 -13.82 6.97
CA GLY A 147 4.19 -13.42 6.22
C GLY A 147 3.85 -12.49 5.06
N ILE A 148 2.87 -12.85 4.25
CA ILE A 148 2.37 -12.01 3.13
C ILE A 148 1.84 -10.67 3.64
N TRP A 149 1.06 -10.66 4.73
CA TRP A 149 0.60 -9.41 5.32
C TRP A 149 1.76 -8.50 5.74
N LEU A 150 2.80 -9.03 6.38
CA LEU A 150 4.00 -8.27 6.75
C LEU A 150 4.74 -7.74 5.52
N LEU A 151 4.86 -8.52 4.45
CA LEU A 151 5.45 -8.07 3.18
C LEU A 151 4.64 -6.90 2.57
N MET A 152 3.30 -6.98 2.61
CA MET A 152 2.44 -5.88 2.14
C MET A 152 2.58 -4.63 3.00
N VAL A 153 2.79 -4.77 4.31
CA VAL A 153 3.11 -3.66 5.22
C VAL A 153 4.47 -3.05 4.88
N ALA A 154 5.50 -3.87 4.65
CA ALA A 154 6.83 -3.39 4.22
C ALA A 154 6.72 -2.61 2.91
N ASN A 155 5.98 -3.13 1.93
CA ASN A 155 5.74 -2.47 0.64
C ASN A 155 4.94 -1.15 0.81
N ALA A 156 4.04 -1.08 1.79
CA ALA A 156 3.34 0.16 2.14
C ALA A 156 4.32 1.26 2.59
N TYR A 157 5.24 0.94 3.50
CA TYR A 157 6.25 1.90 3.95
C TYR A 157 7.21 2.28 2.82
N TRP A 158 7.61 1.33 1.98
CA TRP A 158 8.41 1.58 0.80
C TRP A 158 7.72 2.56 -0.15
N SER A 159 6.45 2.33 -0.49
CA SER A 159 5.68 3.21 -1.37
C SER A 159 5.55 4.64 -0.82
N VAL A 160 5.35 4.80 0.50
CA VAL A 160 5.28 6.11 1.14
C VAL A 160 6.61 6.83 1.08
N LEU A 161 7.73 6.13 1.33
CA LEU A 161 9.08 6.69 1.25
C LEU A 161 9.37 7.23 -0.15
N VAL A 162 9.20 6.37 -1.17
CA VAL A 162 9.44 6.72 -2.57
C VAL A 162 8.59 7.93 -2.98
N ARG A 163 7.30 7.91 -2.67
CA ARG A 163 6.38 9.02 -3.01
C ARG A 163 6.71 10.32 -2.29
N THR A 164 7.24 10.26 -1.08
CA THR A 164 7.70 11.45 -0.36
C THR A 164 8.95 12.03 -1.00
N LEU A 165 9.89 11.17 -1.41
CA LEU A 165 11.12 11.57 -2.11
C LEU A 165 10.83 12.13 -3.50
N GLN A 166 9.94 11.50 -4.28
CA GLN A 166 9.52 11.96 -5.61
C GLN A 166 8.93 13.36 -5.60
N ARG A 167 8.22 13.73 -4.54
CA ARG A 167 7.70 15.09 -4.37
C ARG A 167 8.80 16.13 -4.20
N ARG A 168 9.95 15.73 -3.68
CA ARG A 168 11.10 16.61 -3.50
C ARG A 168 11.84 16.83 -4.82
N HIS A 169 12.17 15.74 -5.52
CA HIS A 169 12.85 15.76 -6.81
C HIS A 169 12.36 14.62 -7.71
N ILE A 170 12.05 14.92 -8.96
CA ILE A 170 11.56 13.93 -9.93
C ILE A 170 12.55 12.80 -10.19
N VAL A 171 13.85 13.06 -9.99
CA VAL A 171 14.92 12.05 -10.13
C VAL A 171 14.69 10.82 -9.25
N TRP A 172 14.00 10.98 -8.13
CA TRP A 172 13.66 9.85 -7.24
C TRP A 172 12.65 8.86 -7.86
N VAL A 173 12.05 9.18 -9.01
CA VAL A 173 11.26 8.22 -9.79
C VAL A 173 12.15 7.10 -10.33
N LEU A 174 13.41 7.39 -10.63
CA LEU A 174 14.36 6.39 -11.12
C LEU A 174 14.68 5.31 -10.09
N LEU A 175 14.57 5.61 -8.79
CA LEU A 175 14.89 4.66 -7.74
C LEU A 175 13.95 3.42 -7.76
N PRO A 176 12.61 3.55 -7.70
CA PRO A 176 11.74 2.38 -7.80
C PRO A 176 11.80 1.72 -9.18
N VAL A 177 11.89 2.50 -10.26
CA VAL A 177 12.03 1.96 -11.62
C VAL A 177 13.29 1.11 -11.73
N GLY A 178 14.43 1.62 -11.27
CA GLY A 178 15.69 0.86 -11.26
C GLY A 178 15.61 -0.40 -10.38
N CYS A 179 15.04 -0.29 -9.17
CA CYS A 179 14.89 -1.40 -8.26
C CYS A 179 14.04 -2.53 -8.87
N TYR A 180 12.88 -2.21 -9.42
CA TYR A 180 12.00 -3.22 -10.03
C TYR A 180 12.52 -3.74 -11.37
N ALA A 181 13.22 -2.91 -12.16
CA ALA A 181 13.90 -3.36 -13.36
C ALA A 181 15.00 -4.39 -13.03
N LEU A 182 15.81 -4.13 -12.00
CA LEU A 182 16.82 -5.09 -11.52
C LEU A 182 16.19 -6.40 -11.04
N LEU A 183 15.07 -6.33 -10.30
CA LEU A 183 14.34 -7.51 -9.87
C LEU A 183 13.78 -8.30 -11.05
N ALA A 184 13.24 -7.63 -12.06
CA ALA A 184 12.73 -8.28 -13.27
C ALA A 184 13.84 -8.93 -14.08
N VAL A 185 14.94 -8.23 -14.31
CA VAL A 185 16.13 -8.78 -15.00
C VAL A 185 16.72 -9.94 -14.23
N GLY A 186 16.89 -9.79 -12.91
CA GLY A 186 17.41 -10.86 -12.04
C GLY A 186 16.52 -12.10 -12.01
N GLY A 187 15.18 -11.93 -12.06
CA GLY A 187 14.24 -13.06 -12.13
C GLY A 187 14.23 -13.77 -13.49
N PHE A 188 14.37 -13.01 -14.58
CA PHE A 188 14.30 -13.56 -15.95
C PHE A 188 15.60 -14.18 -16.43
N PHE A 189 16.76 -13.56 -16.11
CA PHE A 189 18.05 -13.98 -16.68
C PHE A 189 18.92 -14.79 -15.74
N TYR A 190 18.76 -14.63 -14.41
CA TYR A 190 19.70 -15.22 -13.46
C TYR A 190 19.06 -16.16 -12.43
N SER A 191 17.75 -16.35 -12.46
CA SER A 191 16.96 -17.12 -11.46
C SER A 191 17.20 -16.76 -9.97
N TYR A 192 18.25 -16.03 -9.63
CA TYR A 192 18.59 -15.68 -8.24
C TYR A 192 17.45 -15.00 -7.48
N VAL A 193 16.70 -14.15 -8.16
CA VAL A 193 15.57 -13.44 -7.52
C VAL A 193 14.41 -14.39 -7.29
N SER A 194 14.12 -15.29 -8.24
CA SER A 194 13.08 -16.30 -8.09
C SER A 194 13.46 -17.30 -7.01
N ASP A 195 14.70 -17.78 -6.99
CA ASP A 195 15.21 -18.72 -5.99
C ASP A 195 15.16 -18.12 -4.58
N PHE A 196 15.60 -16.86 -4.43
CA PHE A 196 15.47 -16.13 -3.16
C PHE A 196 14.01 -15.95 -2.73
N SER A 197 13.13 -15.61 -3.68
CA SER A 197 11.70 -15.41 -3.41
C SER A 197 11.02 -16.72 -3.02
N MET A 198 11.34 -17.83 -3.69
CA MET A 198 10.88 -19.16 -3.34
C MET A 198 11.38 -19.57 -1.94
N ALA A 199 12.66 -19.41 -1.66
CA ALA A 199 13.24 -19.71 -0.35
C ALA A 199 12.62 -18.87 0.78
N LEU A 200 12.35 -17.59 0.52
CA LEU A 200 11.64 -16.72 1.46
C LEU A 200 10.21 -17.20 1.68
N GLY A 201 9.47 -17.50 0.61
CA GLY A 201 8.10 -18.01 0.67
C GLY A 201 7.99 -19.31 1.45
N GLU A 202 8.89 -20.26 1.17
CA GLU A 202 8.98 -21.52 1.91
C GLU A 202 9.28 -21.29 3.40
N ALA A 203 10.23 -20.39 3.72
CA ALA A 203 10.55 -20.04 5.09
C ALA A 203 9.35 -19.42 5.85
N LEU A 204 8.52 -18.64 5.15
CA LEU A 204 7.27 -18.12 5.71
C LEU A 204 6.24 -19.24 5.92
N ILE A 205 6.07 -20.16 4.99
CA ILE A 205 5.17 -21.30 5.12
C ILE A 205 5.56 -22.17 6.31
N GLN A 206 6.87 -22.44 6.47
CA GLN A 206 7.40 -23.23 7.57
C GLN A 206 7.41 -22.49 8.93
N GLY A 207 7.05 -21.21 8.95
CA GLY A 207 7.06 -20.40 10.18
C GLY A 207 8.47 -20.14 10.74
N LYS A 208 9.50 -20.11 9.89
CA LYS A 208 10.89 -19.85 10.33
C LYS A 208 11.03 -18.44 10.89
N ILE A 209 11.35 -18.32 12.17
CA ILE A 209 11.43 -17.05 12.92
C ILE A 209 12.36 -16.04 12.24
N TRP A 210 13.48 -16.47 11.65
CA TRP A 210 14.45 -15.58 11.00
C TRP A 210 13.84 -14.82 9.81
N ALA A 211 12.92 -15.45 9.04
CA ALA A 211 12.27 -14.79 7.91
C ALA A 211 11.35 -13.66 8.39
N TYR A 212 10.56 -13.89 9.43
CA TYR A 212 9.70 -12.87 10.04
C TYR A 212 10.51 -11.74 10.68
N LEU A 213 11.59 -12.09 11.41
CA LEU A 213 12.48 -11.08 11.99
C LEU A 213 13.12 -10.22 10.90
N GLY A 214 13.56 -10.83 9.79
CA GLY A 214 14.09 -10.10 8.64
C GLY A 214 13.10 -9.08 8.08
N ILE A 215 11.86 -9.48 7.86
CA ILE A 215 10.80 -8.59 7.38
C ILE A 215 10.50 -7.48 8.40
N LEU A 216 10.44 -7.80 9.69
CA LEU A 216 10.20 -6.81 10.75
C LEU A 216 11.34 -5.78 10.84
N VAL A 217 12.60 -6.21 10.66
CA VAL A 217 13.74 -5.30 10.60
C VAL A 217 13.62 -4.36 9.39
N VAL A 218 13.23 -4.88 8.23
CA VAL A 218 12.98 -4.05 7.03
C VAL A 218 11.85 -3.04 7.29
N ILE A 219 10.75 -3.47 7.91
CA ILE A 219 9.63 -2.58 8.28
C ILE A 219 10.12 -1.48 9.22
N ALA A 220 10.88 -1.83 10.27
CA ALA A 220 11.40 -0.86 11.24
C ALA A 220 12.35 0.15 10.58
N LEU A 221 13.24 -0.32 9.72
CA LEU A 221 14.16 0.52 8.95
C LEU A 221 13.40 1.49 8.04
N LEU A 222 12.43 0.98 7.27
CA LEU A 222 11.61 1.80 6.38
C LEU A 222 10.76 2.80 7.17
N ALA A 223 10.21 2.43 8.33
CA ALA A 223 9.46 3.33 9.20
C ALA A 223 10.37 4.45 9.74
N PHE A 224 11.59 4.10 10.16
CA PHE A 224 12.58 5.08 10.62
C PHE A 224 12.98 6.05 9.51
N LEU A 225 13.30 5.55 8.31
CA LEU A 225 13.65 6.38 7.15
C LEU A 225 12.49 7.31 6.77
N ASN A 226 11.26 6.78 6.71
CA ASN A 226 10.06 7.58 6.46
C ASN A 226 9.91 8.71 7.49
N SER A 227 10.09 8.40 8.78
CA SER A 227 9.99 9.39 9.85
C SER A 227 11.00 10.53 9.64
N ARG A 228 12.25 10.21 9.32
CA ARG A 228 13.31 11.19 9.05
C ARG A 228 13.04 12.04 7.81
N VAL A 229 12.68 11.39 6.70
CA VAL A 229 12.39 12.08 5.43
C VAL A 229 11.16 12.98 5.55
N GLN A 230 10.09 12.51 6.19
CA GLN A 230 8.88 13.32 6.37
C GLN A 230 9.13 14.52 7.28
N MET A 231 9.94 14.38 8.35
CA MET A 231 10.34 15.53 9.18
C MET A 231 11.10 16.57 8.38
N ALA A 232 12.04 16.15 7.52
CA ALA A 232 12.78 17.06 6.67
C ALA A 232 11.92 17.79 5.61
N CYS A 233 10.86 17.11 5.14
CA CYS A 233 9.97 17.64 4.11
C CYS A 233 8.81 18.50 4.64
N ILE A 234 8.50 18.44 5.94
CA ILE A 234 7.32 19.07 6.52
C ILE A 234 7.30 20.59 6.31
N TYR A 235 8.45 21.25 6.39
CA TYR A 235 8.57 22.69 6.19
C TYR A 235 8.58 23.10 4.73
N SER A 236 9.13 22.28 3.85
CA SER A 236 9.14 22.56 2.41
C SER A 236 7.74 22.45 1.81
N GLU A 237 6.90 21.55 2.33
CA GLU A 237 5.49 21.44 1.92
C GLU A 237 4.62 22.59 2.45
N LEU A 238 4.91 23.14 3.62
CA LEU A 238 4.22 24.33 4.16
C LEU A 238 4.50 25.58 3.32
N ASN A 239 5.75 25.74 2.85
CA ASN A 239 6.16 26.89 2.04
C ASN A 239 5.74 26.76 0.56
N ARG A 240 5.34 25.60 0.11
CA ARG A 240 4.79 25.43 -1.22
C ARG A 240 3.39 26.05 -1.23
N ARG A 241 3.31 27.35 -1.56
CA ARG A 241 2.05 28.03 -1.82
C ARG A 241 1.29 27.17 -2.83
N GLU A 242 0.14 26.64 -2.44
CA GLU A 242 -0.81 26.15 -3.41
C GLU A 242 -1.02 27.33 -4.36
N LYS A 243 -0.64 27.16 -5.63
CA LYS A 243 -1.12 28.07 -6.68
C LYS A 243 -2.62 27.88 -6.63
N MET A 244 -3.29 28.76 -5.88
CA MET A 244 -4.76 28.83 -5.95
C MET A 244 -5.08 28.96 -7.44
N PRO A 245 -5.96 28.12 -7.99
CA PRO A 245 -6.45 28.36 -9.32
C PRO A 245 -6.94 29.79 -9.29
N GLN A 246 -6.27 30.66 -10.06
CA GLN A 246 -6.79 32.02 -10.24
C GLN A 246 -8.19 31.84 -10.79
N VAL A 247 -9.17 32.07 -9.94
CA VAL A 247 -10.58 32.15 -10.39
C VAL A 247 -10.55 33.30 -11.38
N LYS A 248 -10.46 32.98 -12.67
CA LYS A 248 -10.72 33.95 -13.73
C LYS A 248 -12.17 34.35 -13.53
N TYR A 249 -12.39 35.44 -12.83
CA TYR A 249 -13.68 36.08 -12.82
C TYR A 249 -13.98 36.40 -14.27
N SER A 250 -14.74 35.56 -14.92
CA SER A 250 -15.33 35.83 -16.22
C SER A 250 -16.12 37.12 -16.06
N GLY A 251 -15.80 38.11 -16.86
CA GLY A 251 -16.29 39.49 -16.73
C GLY A 251 -17.82 39.70 -16.87
N ARG A 252 -18.61 38.70 -16.52
CA ARG A 252 -20.10 38.77 -16.52
C ARG A 252 -20.69 39.63 -15.41
N TYR A 253 -19.89 40.09 -14.44
CA TYR A 253 -20.33 40.98 -13.36
C TYR A 253 -19.98 42.46 -13.58
N ARG A 254 -19.56 42.83 -14.78
CA ARG A 254 -19.21 44.23 -15.11
C ARG A 254 -20.44 45.15 -15.25
N PHE A 255 -21.64 44.59 -15.27
CA PHE A 255 -22.85 45.34 -15.47
C PHE A 255 -23.58 45.82 -14.19
N LEU A 256 -23.09 45.44 -13.02
CA LEU A 256 -23.76 45.83 -11.75
C LEU A 256 -23.12 47.05 -11.06
N ASN A 257 -22.11 47.69 -11.64
CA ASN A 257 -21.36 48.77 -11.00
C ASN A 257 -21.51 50.13 -11.75
N THR A 258 -22.52 50.31 -12.58
CA THR A 258 -22.78 51.56 -13.32
C THR A 258 -24.19 52.11 -13.09
N SER A 259 -24.71 52.00 -11.87
CA SER A 259 -25.90 52.72 -11.45
C SER A 259 -25.74 53.11 -9.98
N GLY A 260 -25.07 54.26 -9.74
CA GLY A 260 -24.95 54.95 -8.48
C GLY A 260 -24.23 56.25 -8.69
#